data_065a84908711b565c4ebd0081bfa1b1f
#
_entry.id   065a84908711b565c4ebd0081bfa1b1f
#
_cell.length_a   1.000
_cell.length_b   1.000
_cell.length_c   1.000
_cell.angle_alpha   90.00
_cell.angle_beta   90.00
_cell.angle_gamma   90.00
#
_symmetry.space_group_name_H-M   'P 1'
#
loop_
_entity.id
_entity.type
_entity.pdbx_description
1 polymer ?
#
loop_
_entity_poly.entity_id
_entity_poly.type
_entity_poly.pdbx_seq_one_letter_code
_entity_poly.pdbx_strand_id
1 'polypeptide(L)'
;NLVKSSVENYTDLTTPLWLKNCDSSAITADDTIFCSTEEEGNKAFRNFEERGVETWIAQSHQNGDLIKFYGVEGTDFFHWNYASLGHSKFGHEKVNGKEKGYQFCADKIKRYADKMAQKLNVPIYGGDVIIDEKGDFWFIDFNDFPSFSICREKAAKAIALRIVQ
;
A
#
# COMPACT_ATOMS: atom_id res chain seq x y z
N ASN A 1 -2.65 3.78 12.51
CA ASN A 1 -1.77 4.87 12.88
C ASN A 1 -0.45 4.74 12.14
N LEU A 2 -0.10 5.76 11.37
CA LEU A 2 1.21 5.91 10.75
C LEU A 2 2.08 6.67 11.75
N VAL A 3 3.11 6.05 12.24
CA VAL A 3 4.11 6.73 13.07
C VAL A 3 5.37 6.86 12.23
N LYS A 4 5.76 8.09 11.90
CA LYS A 4 7.07 8.39 11.36
C LYS A 4 7.99 8.59 12.57
N SER A 5 9.01 7.77 12.72
CA SER A 5 9.83 7.83 13.91
C SER A 5 11.31 7.82 13.58
N SER A 6 12.03 8.67 14.30
CA SER A 6 13.35 8.37 14.80
C SER A 6 13.22 7.33 15.94
N VAL A 7 14.31 6.64 16.25
CA VAL A 7 14.45 5.49 17.18
C VAL A 7 13.66 5.58 18.51
N GLU A 8 13.24 6.76 18.93
CA GLU A 8 12.71 7.03 20.27
C GLU A 8 11.21 6.69 20.46
N ASN A 9 10.43 6.44 19.40
CA ASN A 9 8.96 6.28 19.50
C ASN A 9 8.42 4.88 19.14
N TYR A 10 9.28 3.86 19.10
CA TYR A 10 8.89 2.49 18.78
C TYR A 10 8.02 1.83 19.89
N THR A 11 8.10 2.32 21.12
CA THR A 11 7.47 1.71 22.31
C THR A 11 5.95 1.76 22.33
N ASP A 12 5.31 2.59 21.50
CA ASP A 12 3.85 2.78 21.49
C ASP A 12 3.12 1.93 20.43
N LEU A 13 3.85 1.12 19.64
CA LEU A 13 3.28 0.32 18.58
C LEU A 13 3.02 -1.12 19.06
N THR A 14 1.76 -1.52 18.99
CA THR A 14 1.35 -2.90 19.30
C THR A 14 1.42 -3.78 18.06
N THR A 15 1.94 -4.97 18.21
CA THR A 15 1.89 -6.01 17.17
C THR A 15 0.47 -6.56 17.02
N PRO A 16 0.09 -7.06 15.82
CA PRO A 16 0.91 -7.18 14.63
C PRO A 16 1.09 -5.85 13.88
N LEU A 17 2.27 -5.65 13.31
CA LEU A 17 2.63 -4.44 12.56
C LEU A 17 3.52 -4.74 11.34
N TRP A 18 3.69 -3.73 10.51
CA TRP A 18 4.60 -3.70 9.38
C TRP A 18 5.68 -2.67 9.60
N LEU A 19 6.94 -3.04 9.39
CA LEU A 19 8.05 -2.10 9.27
C LEU A 19 8.42 -1.94 7.80
N LYS A 20 8.52 -0.69 7.35
CA LYS A 20 8.81 -0.36 5.94
C LYS A 20 10.00 0.61 5.86
N ASN A 21 11.00 0.25 5.05
CA ASN A 21 12.08 1.13 4.67
C ASN A 21 11.53 2.29 3.81
N CYS A 22 11.88 3.54 4.15
CA CYS A 22 11.45 4.74 3.44
C CYS A 22 12.59 5.50 2.78
N ASP A 23 13.84 5.04 2.90
CA ASP A 23 14.98 5.68 2.24
C ASP A 23 14.97 5.42 0.72
N SER A 24 14.32 4.32 0.31
CA SER A 24 14.17 3.94 -1.10
C SER A 24 12.89 3.14 -1.34
N SER A 25 12.54 2.95 -2.61
CA SER A 25 11.51 1.97 -2.99
C SER A 25 11.95 0.57 -2.56
N ALA A 26 11.01 -0.25 -2.08
CA ALA A 26 11.29 -1.61 -1.65
C ALA A 26 11.92 -2.45 -2.78
N ILE A 27 13.15 -2.89 -2.57
CA ILE A 27 13.95 -3.70 -3.51
C ILE A 27 13.93 -5.17 -3.10
N THR A 28 14.00 -5.43 -1.80
CA THR A 28 14.03 -6.77 -1.21
C THR A 28 12.83 -6.99 -0.29
N ALA A 29 12.58 -8.25 0.09
CA ALA A 29 11.57 -8.57 1.09
C ALA A 29 11.87 -7.94 2.46
N ASP A 30 13.16 -7.70 2.76
CA ASP A 30 13.61 -7.08 4.00
C ASP A 30 13.35 -5.56 4.07
N ASP A 31 12.83 -4.96 3.01
CA ASP A 31 12.42 -3.54 3.01
C ASP A 31 10.97 -3.35 3.47
N THR A 32 10.20 -4.45 3.58
CA THR A 32 8.84 -4.44 4.13
C THR A 32 8.64 -5.71 4.93
N ILE A 33 8.66 -5.62 6.25
CA ILE A 33 8.68 -6.76 7.16
C ILE A 33 7.39 -6.79 7.97
N PHE A 34 6.70 -7.93 7.95
CA PHE A 34 5.59 -8.20 8.85
C PHE A 34 6.12 -8.74 10.18
N CYS A 35 5.65 -8.16 11.28
CA CYS A 35 6.01 -8.54 12.63
C CYS A 35 4.75 -8.92 13.40
N SER A 36 4.59 -10.21 13.69
CA SER A 36 3.45 -10.72 14.44
C SER A 36 3.66 -10.61 15.95
N THR A 37 4.90 -10.51 16.38
CA THR A 37 5.30 -10.39 17.80
C THR A 37 6.27 -9.22 18.00
N GLU A 38 6.38 -8.77 19.24
CA GLU A 38 7.35 -7.74 19.63
C GLU A 38 8.81 -8.19 19.36
N GLU A 39 9.12 -9.47 19.57
CA GLU A 39 10.44 -10.02 19.29
C GLU A 39 10.80 -9.93 17.81
N GLU A 40 9.86 -10.26 16.91
CA GLU A 40 10.02 -10.09 15.47
C GLU A 40 10.20 -8.61 15.08
N GLY A 41 9.45 -7.71 15.71
CA GLY A 41 9.60 -6.28 15.53
C GLY A 41 10.99 -5.79 15.92
N ASN A 42 11.49 -6.20 17.07
CA ASN A 42 12.83 -5.86 17.55
C ASN A 42 13.94 -6.42 16.64
N LYS A 43 13.74 -7.61 16.07
CA LYS A 43 14.69 -8.20 15.12
C LYS A 43 14.68 -7.44 13.79
N ALA A 44 13.51 -7.10 13.28
CA ALA A 44 13.36 -6.33 12.05
C ALA A 44 13.98 -4.93 12.17
N PHE A 45 13.80 -4.30 13.32
CA PHE A 45 14.40 -3.01 13.62
C PHE A 45 15.94 -3.08 13.61
N ARG A 46 16.54 -4.06 14.29
CA ARG A 46 18.00 -4.27 14.25
C ARG A 46 18.51 -4.51 12.82
N ASN A 47 17.76 -5.25 12.00
CA ASN A 47 18.10 -5.44 10.59
C ASN A 47 18.16 -4.09 9.84
N PHE A 48 17.21 -3.19 10.10
CA PHE A 48 17.24 -1.85 9.50
C PHE A 48 18.45 -1.05 9.98
N GLU A 49 18.77 -1.07 11.27
CA GLU A 49 19.96 -0.39 11.80
C GLU A 49 21.26 -0.94 11.18
N GLU A 50 21.43 -2.25 11.13
CA GLU A 50 22.61 -2.91 10.53
C GLU A 50 22.79 -2.60 9.04
N ARG A 51 21.68 -2.36 8.34
CA ARG A 51 21.66 -1.98 6.91
C ARG A 51 21.79 -0.47 6.70
N GLY A 52 21.83 0.33 7.75
CA GLY A 52 21.93 1.78 7.68
C GLY A 52 20.66 2.46 7.17
N VAL A 53 19.47 1.88 7.40
CA VAL A 53 18.19 2.50 7.07
C VAL A 53 17.94 3.64 8.07
N GLU A 54 17.93 4.87 7.54
CA GLU A 54 17.77 6.07 8.35
C GLU A 54 16.29 6.45 8.57
N THR A 55 15.46 6.18 7.55
CA THR A 55 14.04 6.52 7.59
C THR A 55 13.18 5.28 7.39
N TRP A 56 12.28 5.03 8.32
CA TRP A 56 11.35 3.91 8.27
C TRP A 56 9.97 4.29 8.81
N ILE A 57 8.96 3.50 8.46
CA ILE A 57 7.59 3.65 8.94
C ILE A 57 7.17 2.34 9.61
N ALA A 58 6.56 2.46 10.79
CA ALA A 58 5.81 1.37 11.40
C ALA A 58 4.31 1.61 11.19
N GLN A 59 3.63 0.60 10.69
CA GLN A 59 2.21 0.64 10.35
C GLN A 59 1.48 -0.53 11.00
N SER A 60 0.43 -0.25 11.79
CA SER A 60 -0.42 -1.30 12.36
C SER A 60 -0.98 -2.19 11.25
N HIS A 61 -0.94 -3.50 11.46
CA HIS A 61 -1.58 -4.45 10.54
C HIS A 61 -3.09 -4.25 10.54
N GLN A 62 -3.68 -4.26 9.34
CA GLN A 62 -5.11 -4.23 9.13
C GLN A 62 -5.56 -5.59 8.61
N ASN A 63 -6.58 -6.18 9.26
CA ASN A 63 -7.18 -7.43 8.80
C ASN A 63 -8.28 -7.14 7.78
N GLY A 64 -8.26 -7.87 6.66
CA GLY A 64 -9.29 -7.69 5.64
C GLY A 64 -8.87 -8.20 4.27
N ASP A 65 -9.70 -7.92 3.28
CA ASP A 65 -9.43 -8.25 1.90
C ASP A 65 -8.43 -7.24 1.31
N LEU A 66 -7.32 -7.74 0.80
CA LEU A 66 -6.32 -6.92 0.12
C LEU A 66 -6.68 -6.76 -1.36
N ILE A 67 -6.90 -5.54 -1.79
CA ILE A 67 -7.06 -5.17 -3.19
C ILE A 67 -5.91 -4.27 -3.67
N LYS A 68 -5.57 -4.43 -4.94
CA LYS A 68 -4.74 -3.49 -5.69
C LYS A 68 -5.63 -2.55 -6.46
N PHE A 69 -5.27 -1.28 -6.51
CA PHE A 69 -6.02 -0.28 -7.27
C PHE A 69 -5.10 0.52 -8.19
N TYR A 70 -5.69 1.05 -9.25
CA TYR A 70 -5.04 1.84 -10.29
C TYR A 70 -5.97 2.95 -10.73
N GLY A 71 -5.46 4.17 -10.87
CA GLY A 71 -6.26 5.30 -11.29
C GLY A 71 -5.46 6.38 -12.01
N VAL A 72 -6.21 7.26 -12.67
CA VAL A 72 -5.68 8.48 -13.28
C VAL A 72 -6.56 9.63 -12.82
N GLU A 73 -5.98 10.51 -12.03
CA GLU A 73 -6.66 11.66 -11.45
C GLU A 73 -7.25 12.57 -12.54
N GLY A 74 -8.47 13.08 -12.30
CA GLY A 74 -9.17 13.91 -13.27
C GLY A 74 -9.85 13.14 -14.41
N THR A 75 -9.84 11.79 -14.38
CA THR A 75 -10.52 10.92 -15.35
C THR A 75 -11.48 9.96 -14.66
N ASP A 76 -12.36 9.30 -15.43
CA ASP A 76 -13.23 8.24 -14.90
C ASP A 76 -12.51 6.90 -14.71
N PHE A 77 -11.25 6.80 -15.09
CA PHE A 77 -10.51 5.55 -15.00
C PHE A 77 -10.19 5.21 -13.54
N PHE A 78 -10.71 4.07 -13.11
CA PHE A 78 -10.34 3.38 -11.88
C PHE A 78 -10.47 1.88 -12.09
N HIS A 79 -9.44 1.14 -11.76
CA HIS A 79 -9.41 -0.32 -11.83
C HIS A 79 -8.96 -0.89 -10.50
N TRP A 80 -9.54 -1.99 -10.09
CA TRP A 80 -9.11 -2.73 -8.91
C TRP A 80 -9.21 -4.24 -9.14
N ASN A 81 -8.45 -4.99 -8.40
CA ASN A 81 -8.49 -6.44 -8.35
C ASN A 81 -8.00 -6.94 -6.99
N TYR A 82 -8.43 -8.14 -6.60
CA TYR A 82 -7.84 -8.79 -5.43
C TYR A 82 -6.36 -9.06 -5.66
N ALA A 83 -5.54 -8.89 -4.61
CA ALA A 83 -4.10 -9.08 -4.70
C ALA A 83 -3.73 -10.54 -5.02
N SER A 84 -4.57 -11.50 -4.60
CA SER A 84 -4.42 -12.93 -4.91
C SER A 84 -4.46 -13.28 -6.40
N LEU A 85 -5.08 -12.42 -7.22
CA LEU A 85 -5.17 -12.61 -8.68
C LEU A 85 -3.91 -12.09 -9.42
N GLY A 86 -2.99 -11.46 -8.73
CA GLY A 86 -1.75 -10.92 -9.28
C GLY A 86 -0.50 -11.58 -8.69
N HIS A 87 0.65 -11.28 -9.29
CA HIS A 87 1.94 -11.66 -8.71
C HIS A 87 2.42 -10.52 -7.81
N SER A 88 2.49 -10.78 -6.50
CA SER A 88 3.18 -9.88 -5.58
C SER A 88 4.69 -10.10 -5.68
N LYS A 89 5.44 -9.01 -5.59
CA LYS A 89 6.92 -9.04 -5.65
C LYS A 89 7.52 -9.86 -4.50
N PHE A 90 6.89 -9.83 -3.32
CA PHE A 90 7.44 -10.41 -2.10
C PHE A 90 6.52 -11.44 -1.42
N GLY A 91 5.33 -11.72 -1.94
CA GLY A 91 4.38 -12.69 -1.37
C GLY A 91 3.68 -12.23 -0.09
N HIS A 92 3.69 -10.92 0.19
CA HIS A 92 3.12 -10.34 1.41
C HIS A 92 1.59 -10.43 1.47
N GLU A 93 0.92 -10.61 0.33
CA GLU A 93 -0.53 -10.83 0.25
C GLU A 93 -1.00 -12.03 1.07
N LYS A 94 -0.11 -12.99 1.33
CA LYS A 94 -0.41 -14.19 2.14
C LYS A 94 -0.71 -13.87 3.60
N VAL A 95 -0.22 -12.75 4.11
CA VAL A 95 -0.44 -12.34 5.52
C VAL A 95 -1.92 -12.09 5.79
N ASN A 96 -2.64 -11.48 4.83
CA ASN A 96 -4.08 -11.26 4.94
C ASN A 96 -4.92 -12.51 4.58
N GLY A 97 -4.28 -13.55 4.04
CA GLY A 97 -4.92 -14.78 3.65
C GLY A 97 -5.74 -14.64 2.35
N LYS A 98 -6.67 -15.58 2.15
CA LYS A 98 -7.57 -15.56 1.01
C LYS A 98 -8.66 -14.51 1.23
N GLU A 99 -9.02 -13.81 0.14
CA GLU A 99 -10.12 -12.85 0.14
C GLU A 99 -11.45 -13.48 0.58
N LYS A 100 -12.23 -12.75 1.34
CA LYS A 100 -13.56 -13.15 1.86
C LYS A 100 -14.71 -12.55 1.05
N GLY A 101 -14.42 -11.62 0.16
CA GLY A 101 -15.39 -10.96 -0.70
C GLY A 101 -16.19 -9.89 0.02
N TYR A 102 -15.56 -9.16 0.92
CA TYR A 102 -16.21 -8.07 1.65
C TYR A 102 -16.73 -7.01 0.70
N GLN A 103 -17.94 -6.52 0.97
CA GLN A 103 -18.58 -5.50 0.14
C GLN A 103 -18.00 -4.12 0.44
N PHE A 104 -17.72 -3.35 -0.59
CA PHE A 104 -17.20 -2.00 -0.49
C PHE A 104 -17.64 -1.12 -1.66
N CYS A 105 -17.45 0.19 -1.52
CA CYS A 105 -17.76 1.17 -2.55
C CYS A 105 -16.48 1.59 -3.28
N ALA A 106 -16.24 1.06 -4.48
CA ALA A 106 -15.07 1.39 -5.30
C ALA A 106 -14.97 2.90 -5.62
N ASP A 107 -16.11 3.57 -5.87
CA ASP A 107 -16.15 5.02 -6.12
C ASP A 107 -15.71 5.83 -4.89
N LYS A 108 -15.97 5.32 -3.68
CA LYS A 108 -15.48 5.96 -2.46
C LYS A 108 -13.96 5.85 -2.38
N ILE A 109 -13.39 4.69 -2.69
CA ILE A 109 -11.93 4.49 -2.73
C ILE A 109 -11.31 5.41 -3.79
N LYS A 110 -11.83 5.40 -5.03
CA LYS A 110 -11.39 6.28 -6.11
C LYS A 110 -11.33 7.74 -5.67
N ARG A 111 -12.42 8.25 -5.10
CA ARG A 111 -12.52 9.64 -4.64
C ARG A 111 -11.45 10.01 -3.60
N TYR A 112 -11.11 9.10 -2.68
CA TYR A 112 -10.04 9.33 -1.71
C TYR A 112 -8.66 9.23 -2.35
N ALA A 113 -8.47 8.28 -3.27
CA ALA A 113 -7.24 8.12 -4.04
C ALA A 113 -6.96 9.37 -4.91
N ASP A 114 -7.97 9.90 -5.60
CA ASP A 114 -7.85 11.15 -6.38
C ASP A 114 -7.46 12.34 -5.50
N LYS A 115 -8.04 12.45 -4.30
CA LYS A 115 -7.65 13.51 -3.34
C LYS A 115 -6.20 13.37 -2.86
N MET A 116 -5.72 12.15 -2.65
CA MET A 116 -4.31 11.92 -2.32
C MET A 116 -3.42 12.26 -3.51
N ALA A 117 -3.79 11.81 -4.71
CA ALA A 117 -3.09 12.09 -5.95
C ALA A 117 -2.89 13.60 -6.16
N GLN A 118 -3.94 14.40 -5.97
CA GLN A 118 -3.89 15.86 -6.04
C GLN A 118 -2.92 16.45 -5.01
N LYS A 119 -3.03 16.02 -3.74
CA LYS A 119 -2.17 16.55 -2.67
C LYS A 119 -0.70 16.19 -2.83
N LEU A 120 -0.43 15.01 -3.37
CA LEU A 120 0.92 14.51 -3.59
C LEU A 120 1.50 14.92 -4.96
N ASN A 121 0.67 15.52 -5.83
CA ASN A 121 1.01 15.81 -7.23
C ASN A 121 1.42 14.53 -8.00
N VAL A 122 0.67 13.46 -7.82
CA VAL A 122 0.88 12.13 -8.43
C VAL A 122 -0.38 11.76 -9.22
N PRO A 123 -0.60 12.34 -10.41
CA PRO A 123 -1.86 12.17 -11.14
C PRO A 123 -2.07 10.76 -11.72
N ILE A 124 -1.01 9.99 -11.91
CA ILE A 124 -1.06 8.60 -12.41
C ILE A 124 -0.65 7.72 -11.23
N TYR A 125 -1.57 7.01 -10.65
CA TYR A 125 -1.37 6.38 -9.35
C TYR A 125 -1.86 4.93 -9.29
N GLY A 126 -1.41 4.22 -8.28
CA GLY A 126 -1.92 2.93 -7.84
C GLY A 126 -1.46 2.62 -6.43
N GLY A 127 -1.84 1.45 -5.94
CA GLY A 127 -1.45 1.06 -4.59
C GLY A 127 -2.28 -0.10 -4.06
N ASP A 128 -2.25 -0.24 -2.75
CA ASP A 128 -2.88 -1.33 -2.03
C ASP A 128 -3.84 -0.79 -0.97
N VAL A 129 -5.02 -1.42 -0.86
CA VAL A 129 -6.08 -1.09 0.10
C VAL A 129 -6.51 -2.36 0.83
N ILE A 130 -6.66 -2.29 2.14
CA ILE A 130 -7.33 -3.32 2.94
C ILE A 130 -8.78 -2.92 3.15
N ILE A 131 -9.69 -3.87 3.02
CA ILE A 131 -11.13 -3.70 3.21
C ILE A 131 -11.59 -4.67 4.29
N ASP A 132 -12.23 -4.17 5.34
CA ASP A 132 -12.76 -5.00 6.43
C ASP A 132 -14.19 -5.52 6.15
N GLU A 133 -14.70 -6.29 7.08
CA GLU A 133 -16.04 -6.90 7.04
C GLU A 133 -17.19 -5.88 7.00
N LYS A 134 -16.92 -4.63 7.42
CA LYS A 134 -17.90 -3.52 7.42
C LYS A 134 -17.85 -2.68 6.16
N GLY A 135 -16.87 -2.95 5.27
CA GLY A 135 -16.59 -2.15 4.08
C GLY A 135 -15.83 -0.86 4.37
N ASP A 136 -15.27 -0.72 5.57
CA ASP A 136 -14.29 0.31 5.87
C ASP A 136 -12.95 -0.07 5.24
N PHE A 137 -12.13 0.94 4.91
CA PHE A 137 -10.91 0.67 4.17
C PHE A 137 -9.74 1.56 4.58
N TRP A 138 -8.53 1.02 4.39
CA TRP A 138 -7.25 1.65 4.69
C TRP A 138 -6.31 1.57 3.50
N PHE A 139 -5.80 2.70 3.04
CA PHE A 139 -4.68 2.74 2.10
C PHE A 139 -3.42 2.32 2.85
N ILE A 140 -2.78 1.26 2.39
CA ILE A 140 -1.54 0.74 2.98
C ILE A 140 -0.32 0.98 2.10
N ASP A 141 -0.56 1.31 0.82
CA ASP A 141 0.46 1.70 -0.15
C ASP A 141 -0.13 2.64 -1.19
N PHE A 142 0.67 3.60 -1.67
CA PHE A 142 0.28 4.55 -2.71
C PHE A 142 1.52 4.91 -3.55
N ASN A 143 1.49 4.56 -4.82
CA ASN A 143 2.62 4.64 -5.73
C ASN A 143 2.33 5.55 -6.92
N ASP A 144 3.33 6.27 -7.38
CA ASP A 144 3.34 6.94 -8.65
C ASP A 144 3.59 5.94 -9.80
N PHE A 145 2.96 6.16 -10.92
CA PHE A 145 3.12 5.42 -12.17
C PHE A 145 3.31 3.91 -12.01
N PRO A 146 2.32 3.17 -11.43
CA PRO A 146 2.44 1.74 -11.17
C PRO A 146 2.45 0.93 -12.48
N SER A 147 2.78 -0.36 -12.38
CA SER A 147 2.60 -1.27 -13.52
C SER A 147 1.12 -1.50 -13.81
N PHE A 148 0.64 -1.03 -14.95
CA PHE A 148 -0.74 -1.22 -15.41
C PHE A 148 -0.95 -2.53 -16.19
N SER A 149 -0.12 -3.54 -16.02
CA SER A 149 -0.13 -4.78 -16.83
C SER A 149 -1.52 -5.42 -16.95
N ILE A 150 -2.29 -5.38 -15.88
CA ILE A 150 -3.64 -5.98 -15.80
C ILE A 150 -4.74 -5.14 -16.47
N CYS A 151 -4.52 -3.84 -16.67
CA CYS A 151 -5.51 -2.89 -17.20
C CYS A 151 -4.93 -1.93 -18.25
N ARG A 152 -3.85 -2.33 -18.92
CA ARG A 152 -2.97 -1.51 -19.77
C ARG A 152 -3.70 -0.63 -20.77
N GLU A 153 -4.60 -1.19 -21.57
CA GLU A 153 -5.28 -0.43 -22.63
C GLU A 153 -6.16 0.71 -22.08
N LYS A 154 -6.92 0.41 -21.03
CA LYS A 154 -7.78 1.40 -20.37
C LYS A 154 -6.96 2.49 -19.69
N ALA A 155 -5.89 2.08 -19.01
CA ALA A 155 -4.97 3.01 -18.36
C ALA A 155 -4.28 3.94 -19.39
N ALA A 156 -3.77 3.40 -20.50
CA ALA A 156 -3.13 4.18 -21.56
C ALA A 156 -4.06 5.27 -22.13
N LYS A 157 -5.33 4.94 -22.37
CA LYS A 157 -6.34 5.90 -22.83
C LYS A 157 -6.56 7.02 -21.82
N ALA A 158 -6.71 6.66 -20.54
CA ALA A 158 -6.91 7.65 -19.47
C ALA A 158 -5.68 8.55 -19.27
N ILE A 159 -4.49 7.97 -19.31
CA ILE A 159 -3.22 8.73 -19.24
C ILE A 159 -3.12 9.71 -20.40
N ALA A 160 -3.40 9.27 -21.64
CA ALA A 160 -3.40 10.16 -22.80
C ALA A 160 -4.39 11.33 -22.65
N LEU A 161 -5.61 11.06 -22.18
CA LEU A 161 -6.60 12.08 -21.89
C LEU A 161 -6.11 13.10 -20.84
N ARG A 162 -5.43 12.63 -19.80
CA ARG A 162 -4.92 13.47 -18.71
C ARG A 162 -3.76 14.38 -19.15
N ILE A 163 -2.92 13.91 -20.09
CA ILE A 163 -1.76 14.67 -20.58
C ILE A 163 -2.19 15.81 -21.52
N VAL A 164 -3.30 15.65 -22.23
CA VAL A 164 -3.77 16.67 -23.20
C VAL A 164 -4.74 17.70 -22.61
N GLN A 165 -5.09 17.57 -21.34
CA GLN A 165 -5.85 18.56 -20.57
C GLN A 165 -4.92 19.62 -19.96
#